data_8d6fe052e0b64ac00868210f2fbd873a
#
_entry.id   8d6fe052e0b64ac00868210f2fbd873a
#
_cell.length_a   1.000
_cell.length_b   1.000
_cell.length_c   1.000
_cell.angle_alpha   90.00
_cell.angle_beta   90.00
_cell.angle_gamma   90.00
#
_symmetry.space_group_name_H-M   'P 1'
#
loop_
_entity.id
_entity.type
_entity.pdbx_description
1 polymer ?
#
loop_
_entity_poly.entity_id
_entity_poly.type
_entity_poly.pdbx_seq_one_letter_code
_entity_poly.pdbx_strand_id
1 'polypeptide(L)'
;MKKLSFTIITCVVLTFNFLEAKSYSTDPKSFVTELVNDVIIKVADKTISEEDKITFIENIALENVDINALGMYTLGELRKSLNKDELAKYQNTFEKYFLKSLTSRLTD
;
A
#
# COMPACT_ATOMS: atom_id res chain seq x y z
N MET A 1 -10.55 -61.57 -13.74
CA MET A 1 -10.42 -60.21 -14.30
C MET A 1 -10.18 -59.22 -13.21
N LYS A 2 -8.98 -58.81 -13.04
CA LYS A 2 -8.65 -57.78 -12.07
C LYS A 2 -8.78 -56.42 -12.74
N LYS A 3 -9.79 -55.70 -12.37
CA LYS A 3 -9.91 -54.28 -12.76
C LYS A 3 -8.88 -53.49 -11.96
N LEU A 4 -7.81 -53.08 -12.58
CA LEU A 4 -6.91 -52.10 -12.04
C LEU A 4 -7.62 -50.76 -12.08
N SER A 5 -8.15 -50.36 -10.95
CA SER A 5 -8.64 -49.01 -10.73
C SER A 5 -7.42 -48.11 -10.57
N PHE A 6 -7.04 -47.47 -11.65
CA PHE A 6 -6.03 -46.42 -11.62
C PHE A 6 -6.71 -45.17 -11.05
N THR A 7 -6.67 -45.04 -9.73
CA THR A 7 -7.04 -43.81 -9.08
C THR A 7 -5.89 -42.82 -9.32
N ILE A 8 -6.05 -42.04 -10.37
CA ILE A 8 -5.20 -40.87 -10.58
C ILE A 8 -5.53 -39.90 -9.48
N ILE A 9 -4.74 -39.94 -8.43
CA ILE A 9 -4.70 -38.84 -7.45
C ILE A 9 -4.04 -37.69 -8.18
N THR A 10 -4.86 -36.86 -8.80
CA THR A 10 -4.44 -35.57 -9.28
C THR A 10 -4.12 -34.74 -8.03
N CYS A 11 -2.85 -34.74 -7.63
CA CYS A 11 -2.32 -33.74 -6.71
C CYS A 11 -2.48 -32.39 -7.42
N VAL A 12 -3.59 -31.72 -7.17
CA VAL A 12 -3.72 -30.30 -7.42
C VAL A 12 -2.76 -29.64 -6.45
N VAL A 13 -1.53 -29.44 -6.89
CA VAL A 13 -0.60 -28.56 -6.21
C VAL A 13 -1.19 -27.17 -6.38
N LEU A 14 -2.02 -26.78 -5.42
CA LEU A 14 -2.37 -25.39 -5.21
C LEU A 14 -1.05 -24.68 -4.87
N THR A 15 -0.39 -24.19 -5.90
CA THR A 15 0.66 -23.20 -5.70
C THR A 15 -0.04 -21.95 -5.16
N PHE A 16 -0.14 -21.88 -3.83
CA PHE A 16 -0.39 -20.62 -3.18
C PHE A 16 0.81 -19.73 -3.51
N ASN A 17 0.65 -18.88 -4.53
CA ASN A 17 1.50 -17.73 -4.65
C ASN A 17 1.21 -16.87 -3.43
N PHE A 18 1.96 -17.11 -2.37
CA PHE A 18 2.09 -16.12 -1.31
C PHE A 18 2.73 -14.89 -1.96
N LEU A 19 1.90 -13.92 -2.29
CA LEU A 19 2.36 -12.55 -2.45
C LEU A 19 2.91 -12.17 -1.07
N GLU A 20 4.19 -12.44 -0.87
CA GLU A 20 4.87 -11.93 0.31
C GLU A 20 4.82 -10.40 0.22
N ALA A 21 4.01 -9.81 1.10
CA ALA A 21 4.07 -8.39 1.34
C ALA A 21 5.51 -8.08 1.74
N LYS A 22 6.19 -7.21 0.99
CA LYS A 22 7.59 -6.87 1.27
C LYS A 22 7.68 -6.30 2.67
N SER A 23 8.44 -6.96 3.52
CA SER A 23 8.72 -6.50 4.88
C SER A 23 9.94 -5.60 4.87
N TYR A 24 9.77 -4.36 5.29
CA TYR A 24 10.87 -3.42 5.48
C TYR A 24 11.55 -3.62 6.83
N SER A 25 12.78 -3.12 6.95
CA SER A 25 13.55 -3.14 8.19
C SER A 25 12.79 -2.47 9.35
N THR A 26 12.98 -2.96 10.56
CA THR A 26 12.47 -2.33 11.79
C THR A 26 13.32 -1.16 12.28
N ASP A 27 14.55 -1.02 11.77
CA ASP A 27 15.39 0.14 12.02
C ASP A 27 14.88 1.36 11.24
N PRO A 28 14.57 2.50 11.89
CA PRO A 28 13.93 3.64 11.23
C PRO A 28 14.70 4.18 10.02
N LYS A 29 16.01 4.25 10.10
CA LYS A 29 16.84 4.75 8.99
C LYS A 29 16.85 3.78 7.82
N SER A 30 17.04 2.50 8.08
CA SER A 30 17.00 1.45 7.06
C SER A 30 15.63 1.34 6.44
N PHE A 31 14.55 1.41 7.23
CA PHE A 31 13.17 1.42 6.77
C PHE A 31 12.92 2.52 5.73
N VAL A 32 13.26 3.76 6.06
CA VAL A 32 13.07 4.89 5.14
C VAL A 32 13.92 4.72 3.88
N THR A 33 15.16 4.27 4.01
CA THR A 33 16.08 4.06 2.88
C THR A 33 15.54 3.00 1.93
N GLU A 34 15.10 1.87 2.44
CA GLU A 34 14.53 0.77 1.64
C GLU A 34 13.26 1.19 0.93
N LEU A 35 12.35 1.86 1.64
CA LEU A 35 11.08 2.33 1.10
C LEU A 35 11.29 3.37 -0.02
N VAL A 36 12.17 4.34 0.20
CA VAL A 36 12.49 5.37 -0.80
C VAL A 36 13.14 4.74 -2.03
N ASN A 37 14.06 3.80 -1.85
CA ASN A 37 14.70 3.10 -2.96
C ASN A 37 13.69 2.33 -3.82
N ASP A 38 12.73 1.65 -3.21
CA ASP A 38 11.69 0.95 -3.94
C ASP A 38 10.82 1.89 -4.77
N VAL A 39 10.46 3.03 -4.22
CA VAL A 39 9.69 4.05 -4.94
C VAL A 39 10.50 4.60 -6.12
N ILE A 40 11.78 4.94 -5.92
CA ILE A 40 12.65 5.46 -6.98
C ILE A 40 12.78 4.45 -8.12
N ILE A 41 13.04 3.19 -7.80
CA ILE A 41 13.18 2.12 -8.81
C ILE A 41 11.89 1.97 -9.61
N LYS A 42 10.75 1.96 -8.94
CA LYS A 42 9.45 1.77 -9.59
C LYS A 42 9.07 2.96 -10.48
N VAL A 43 9.29 4.18 -10.00
CA VAL A 43 8.98 5.41 -10.76
C VAL A 43 9.91 5.55 -11.97
N ALA A 44 11.18 5.15 -11.84
CA ALA A 44 12.15 5.20 -12.94
C ALA A 44 11.93 4.12 -14.01
N ASP A 45 11.14 3.10 -13.74
CA ASP A 45 10.89 2.00 -14.66
C ASP A 45 9.99 2.47 -15.81
N LYS A 46 10.56 2.53 -17.00
CA LYS A 46 9.84 2.99 -18.22
C LYS A 46 8.94 1.91 -18.83
N THR A 47 9.00 0.68 -18.33
CA THR A 47 8.16 -0.43 -18.79
C THR A 47 6.80 -0.49 -18.11
N ILE A 48 6.63 0.27 -17.04
CA ILE A 48 5.43 0.30 -16.21
C ILE A 48 4.60 1.53 -16.59
N SER A 49 3.28 1.35 -16.67
CA SER A 49 2.35 2.46 -16.94
C SER A 49 2.36 3.48 -15.80
N GLU A 50 2.00 4.71 -16.09
CA GLU A 50 1.85 5.76 -15.07
C GLU A 50 0.80 5.39 -14.02
N GLU A 51 -0.31 4.78 -14.46
CA GLU A 51 -1.37 4.29 -13.57
C GLU A 51 -0.84 3.24 -12.58
N ASP A 52 -0.02 2.29 -13.05
CA ASP A 52 0.59 1.29 -12.18
C ASP A 52 1.59 1.90 -11.20
N LYS A 53 2.32 2.94 -11.61
CA LYS A 53 3.20 3.70 -10.72
C LYS A 53 2.42 4.40 -9.63
N ILE A 54 1.32 5.07 -9.98
CA ILE A 54 0.43 5.73 -9.03
C ILE A 54 -0.11 4.73 -8.02
N THR A 55 -0.66 3.61 -8.50
CA THR A 55 -1.19 2.55 -7.64
C THR A 55 -0.13 2.01 -6.68
N PHE A 56 1.09 1.82 -7.16
CA PHE A 56 2.20 1.36 -6.31
C PHE A 56 2.54 2.36 -5.20
N ILE A 57 2.62 3.66 -5.52
CA ILE A 57 2.90 4.72 -4.56
C ILE A 57 1.79 4.81 -3.51
N GLU A 58 0.53 4.77 -3.93
CA GLU A 58 -0.63 4.80 -3.03
C GLU A 58 -0.62 3.61 -2.06
N ASN A 59 -0.36 2.41 -2.55
CA ASN A 59 -0.29 1.21 -1.72
C ASN A 59 0.84 1.30 -0.68
N ILE A 60 2.03 1.74 -1.10
CA ILE A 60 3.14 1.95 -0.16
C ILE A 60 2.78 2.98 0.92
N ALA A 61 2.14 4.07 0.54
CA ALA A 61 1.73 5.10 1.49
C ALA A 61 0.67 4.57 2.48
N LEU A 62 -0.34 3.87 1.98
CA LEU A 62 -1.41 3.30 2.82
C LEU A 62 -0.89 2.23 3.78
N GLU A 63 0.08 1.43 3.36
CA GLU A 63 0.64 0.37 4.20
C GLU A 63 1.63 0.87 5.26
N ASN A 64 2.36 1.96 4.97
CA ASN A 64 3.51 2.37 5.77
C ASN A 64 3.35 3.71 6.47
N VAL A 65 2.32 4.49 6.15
CA VAL A 65 2.07 5.82 6.73
C VAL A 65 0.72 5.83 7.43
N ASP A 66 0.71 6.27 8.69
CA ASP A 66 -0.54 6.51 9.41
C ASP A 66 -1.14 7.85 8.96
N ILE A 67 -1.84 7.83 7.82
CA ILE A 67 -2.44 9.01 7.20
C ILE A 67 -3.51 9.62 8.11
N ASN A 68 -4.26 8.79 8.82
CA ASN A 68 -5.28 9.27 9.75
C ASN A 68 -4.66 10.05 10.92
N ALA A 69 -3.57 9.56 11.49
CA ALA A 69 -2.85 10.27 12.53
C ALA A 69 -2.28 11.61 12.02
N LEU A 70 -1.74 11.64 10.80
CA LEU A 70 -1.29 12.89 10.16
C LEU A 70 -2.46 13.87 10.00
N GLY A 71 -3.61 13.41 9.53
CA GLY A 71 -4.80 14.23 9.39
C GLY A 71 -5.27 14.80 10.72
N MET A 72 -5.29 14.00 11.77
CA MET A 72 -5.62 14.45 13.13
C MET A 72 -4.62 15.48 13.66
N TYR A 73 -3.35 15.27 13.37
CA TYR A 73 -2.30 16.22 13.73
C TYR A 73 -2.50 17.59 13.06
N THR A 74 -2.86 17.61 11.78
CA THR A 74 -3.10 18.86 11.03
C THR A 74 -4.31 19.64 11.55
N LEU A 75 -5.30 18.97 12.13
CA LEU A 75 -6.44 19.63 12.78
C LEU A 75 -6.06 20.36 14.08
N GLY A 76 -5.02 19.91 14.76
CA GLY A 76 -4.60 20.49 16.04
C GLY A 76 -5.74 20.49 17.08
N GLU A 77 -5.95 21.62 17.76
CA GLU A 77 -6.99 21.75 18.77
C GLU A 77 -8.42 21.67 18.21
N LEU A 78 -8.61 21.96 16.93
CA LEU A 78 -9.93 21.91 16.28
C LEU A 78 -10.55 20.51 16.34
N ARG A 79 -9.73 19.46 16.37
CA ARG A 79 -10.21 18.07 16.50
C ARG A 79 -11.10 17.83 17.72
N LYS A 80 -10.93 18.63 18.79
CA LYS A 80 -11.70 18.50 20.02
C LYS A 80 -13.13 19.04 19.90
N SER A 81 -13.37 19.92 18.94
CA SER A 81 -14.67 20.55 18.71
C SER A 81 -15.50 19.90 17.59
N LEU A 82 -14.90 18.96 16.83
CA LEU A 82 -15.59 18.26 15.76
C LEU A 82 -16.36 17.05 16.29
N ASN A 83 -17.56 16.81 15.74
CA ASN A 83 -18.29 15.58 15.98
C ASN A 83 -17.71 14.42 15.14
N LYS A 84 -18.21 13.20 15.36
CA LYS A 84 -17.71 12.00 14.67
C LYS A 84 -17.86 12.07 13.16
N ASP A 85 -18.97 12.61 12.65
CA ASP A 85 -19.23 12.68 11.21
C ASP A 85 -18.33 13.72 10.53
N GLU A 86 -18.14 14.85 11.15
CA GLU A 86 -17.23 15.89 10.69
C GLU A 86 -15.78 15.39 10.67
N LEU A 87 -15.38 14.66 11.71
CA LEU A 87 -14.04 14.08 11.80
C LEU A 87 -13.81 13.01 10.73
N ALA A 88 -14.79 12.11 10.52
CA ALA A 88 -14.71 11.09 9.48
C ALA A 88 -14.64 11.70 8.07
N LYS A 89 -15.42 12.75 7.82
CA LYS A 89 -15.38 13.49 6.56
C LYS A 89 -14.03 14.15 6.32
N TYR A 90 -13.47 14.76 7.35
CA TYR A 90 -12.14 15.36 7.27
C TYR A 90 -11.07 14.32 6.98
N GLN A 91 -11.04 13.21 7.72
CA GLN A 91 -10.07 12.13 7.53
C GLN A 91 -10.11 11.55 6.11
N ASN A 92 -11.30 11.30 5.58
CA ASN A 92 -11.47 10.81 4.22
C ASN A 92 -10.99 11.82 3.16
N THR A 93 -11.30 13.10 3.36
CA THR A 93 -10.85 14.17 2.46
C THR A 93 -9.33 14.36 2.55
N PHE A 94 -8.78 14.30 3.74
CA PHE A 94 -7.34 14.41 3.97
C PHE A 94 -6.57 13.26 3.31
N GLU A 95 -7.02 12.03 3.46
CA GLU A 95 -6.41 10.87 2.81
C GLU A 95 -6.36 11.03 1.29
N LYS A 96 -7.46 11.38 0.68
CA LYS A 96 -7.54 11.62 -0.78
C LYS A 96 -6.58 12.74 -1.23
N TYR A 97 -6.57 13.83 -0.50
CA TYR A 97 -5.67 14.95 -0.79
C TYR A 97 -4.20 14.56 -0.62
N PHE A 98 -3.88 13.85 0.45
CA PHE A 98 -2.52 13.39 0.73
C PHE A 98 -2.01 12.46 -0.37
N LEU A 99 -2.77 11.44 -0.73
CA LEU A 99 -2.39 10.49 -1.77
C LEU A 99 -2.25 11.17 -3.14
N LYS A 100 -3.18 12.04 -3.50
CA LYS A 100 -3.10 12.78 -4.75
C LYS A 100 -1.88 13.70 -4.80
N SER A 101 -1.60 14.39 -3.71
CA SER A 101 -0.43 15.28 -3.63
C SER A 101 0.88 14.52 -3.71
N LEU A 102 0.94 13.35 -3.07
CA LEU A 102 2.12 12.48 -3.10
C LEU A 102 2.35 11.91 -4.50
N THR A 103 1.35 11.34 -5.12
CA THR A 103 1.46 10.73 -6.44
C THR A 103 1.82 11.75 -7.52
N SER A 104 1.16 12.92 -7.54
CA SER A 104 1.47 13.95 -8.53
C SER A 104 2.91 14.49 -8.41
N ARG A 105 3.48 14.52 -7.22
CA ARG A 105 4.86 14.98 -7.04
C ARG A 105 5.90 13.94 -7.42
N LEU A 106 5.56 12.67 -7.38
CA LEU A 106 6.49 11.58 -7.68
C LEU A 106 6.40 11.09 -9.13
N THR A 107 5.32 11.38 -9.84
CA THR A 107 5.12 10.98 -11.24
C THR A 107 5.34 12.11 -12.25
N ASP A 108 5.40 13.36 -11.80
CA ASP A 108 5.81 14.51 -12.63
C ASP A 108 7.36 14.58 -12.70
#